data_68b0984f3818671e35db338714febb32
#
_entry.id   68b0984f3818671e35db338714febb32
#
_cell.length_a   1.000
_cell.length_b   1.000
_cell.length_c   1.000
_cell.angle_alpha   90.00
_cell.angle_beta   90.00
_cell.angle_gamma   90.00
#
_symmetry.space_group_name_H-M   'P 1'
#
loop_
_entity.id
_entity.type
_entity.pdbx_description
1 polymer ?
#
loop_
_entity_poly.entity_id
_entity_poly.type
_entity_poly.pdbx_seq_one_letter_code
_entity_poly.pdbx_strand_id
1 'polypeptide(L)'
;MGNGADFFLRDAAGRRAEYESLSPAVTINGIKGHLIKRKGDSDTHTNLPFYANSSDVYFRQNVKGVCQARTYIGHNLHLDFDWSHAHTNRGDARHFPTGVVHVQIWEKQKDGLFKRLSNEARFMNNYEMKKYGSILKYFCPDVRFR
;
A
#
# COMPACT_ATOMS: atom_id res chain seq x y z
N MET A 1 -2.41 -18.04 -19.77
CA MET A 1 -3.36 -17.74 -18.71
C MET A 1 -2.91 -16.49 -17.96
N GLY A 2 -3.76 -15.51 -17.89
CA GLY A 2 -3.48 -14.33 -17.07
C GLY A 2 -3.40 -14.71 -15.60
N ASN A 3 -2.58 -14.02 -14.88
CA ASN A 3 -2.53 -14.20 -13.46
C ASN A 3 -3.75 -13.47 -12.85
N GLY A 4 -4.36 -14.05 -11.83
CA GLY A 4 -5.56 -13.49 -11.21
C GLY A 4 -5.35 -12.09 -10.63
N ALA A 5 -4.12 -11.72 -10.27
CA ALA A 5 -3.81 -10.39 -9.76
C ALA A 5 -4.04 -9.31 -10.83
N ASP A 6 -3.66 -9.56 -12.07
CA ASP A 6 -3.84 -8.59 -13.16
C ASP A 6 -5.32 -8.30 -13.42
N PHE A 7 -6.17 -9.30 -13.24
CA PHE A 7 -7.60 -9.13 -13.42
C PHE A 7 -8.20 -8.13 -12.42
N PHE A 8 -7.68 -8.09 -11.20
CA PHE A 8 -8.21 -7.23 -10.14
C PHE A 8 -7.45 -5.91 -9.97
N LEU A 9 -6.38 -5.68 -10.73
CA LEU A 9 -5.63 -4.43 -10.63
C LEU A 9 -6.37 -3.34 -11.41
N ARG A 10 -6.93 -2.37 -10.69
CA ARG A 10 -7.72 -1.29 -11.27
C ARG A 10 -7.39 0.04 -10.62
N ASP A 11 -7.57 1.13 -11.35
CA ASP A 11 -7.39 2.49 -10.83
C ASP A 11 -8.60 2.92 -9.98
N ALA A 12 -8.56 4.15 -9.45
CA ALA A 12 -9.62 4.67 -8.60
C ALA A 12 -10.97 4.75 -9.29
N ALA A 13 -11.00 4.92 -10.61
CA ALA A 13 -12.22 4.94 -11.40
C ALA A 13 -12.74 3.54 -11.75
N GLY A 14 -12.05 2.48 -11.32
CA GLY A 14 -12.40 1.10 -11.60
C GLY A 14 -11.97 0.63 -12.99
N ARG A 15 -11.17 1.43 -13.72
CA ARG A 15 -10.66 1.04 -15.02
C ARG A 15 -9.48 0.10 -14.85
N ARG A 16 -9.40 -0.91 -15.71
CA ARG A 16 -8.27 -1.83 -15.72
C ARG A 16 -6.96 -1.08 -15.89
N ALA A 17 -6.02 -1.36 -15.04
CA ALA A 17 -4.68 -0.81 -15.11
C ALA A 17 -3.68 -1.96 -15.22
N GLU A 18 -2.78 -1.87 -16.18
CA GLU A 18 -1.72 -2.86 -16.34
C GLU A 18 -0.54 -2.47 -15.47
N TYR A 19 -0.08 -3.43 -14.67
CA TYR A 19 1.08 -3.28 -13.81
C TYR A 19 2.11 -4.34 -14.15
N GLU A 20 3.37 -4.02 -13.91
CA GLU A 20 4.45 -4.98 -14.05
C GLU A 20 5.27 -5.05 -12.77
N SER A 21 5.82 -6.24 -12.50
CA SER A 21 6.65 -6.46 -11.32
C SER A 21 8.05 -5.90 -11.55
N LEU A 22 8.56 -5.18 -10.56
CA LEU A 22 9.95 -4.70 -10.54
C LEU A 22 10.89 -5.71 -9.92
N SER A 23 10.36 -6.70 -9.20
CA SER A 23 11.11 -7.81 -8.61
C SER A 23 10.17 -9.01 -8.44
N PRO A 24 10.70 -10.23 -8.24
CA PRO A 24 9.84 -11.38 -7.97
C PRO A 24 8.97 -11.16 -6.74
N ALA A 25 7.73 -11.67 -6.80
CA ALA A 25 6.84 -11.65 -5.64
C ALA A 25 7.43 -12.52 -4.51
N VAL A 26 7.20 -12.10 -3.28
CA VAL A 26 7.72 -12.76 -2.08
C VAL A 26 6.57 -13.05 -1.13
N THR A 27 6.56 -14.24 -0.53
CA THR A 27 5.58 -14.59 0.50
C THR A 27 6.29 -14.73 1.84
N ILE A 28 5.87 -13.94 2.82
CA ILE A 28 6.42 -13.95 4.17
C ILE A 28 5.26 -13.96 5.15
N ASN A 29 5.29 -14.90 6.09
CA ASN A 29 4.26 -15.04 7.11
C ASN A 29 2.85 -15.16 6.49
N GLY A 30 2.75 -15.88 5.35
CA GLY A 30 1.51 -16.08 4.64
C GLY A 30 1.05 -14.88 3.80
N ILE A 31 1.79 -13.80 3.77
CA ILE A 31 1.45 -12.59 3.01
C ILE A 31 2.31 -12.52 1.76
N LYS A 32 1.66 -12.41 0.61
CA LYS A 32 2.34 -12.26 -0.68
C LYS A 32 2.47 -10.78 -1.02
N GLY A 33 3.70 -10.33 -1.22
CA GLY A 33 4.02 -8.95 -1.55
C GLY A 33 4.56 -8.80 -2.97
N HIS A 34 4.18 -7.70 -3.60
CA HIS A 34 4.58 -7.37 -4.97
C HIS A 34 5.10 -5.94 -5.03
N LEU A 35 6.33 -5.76 -5.48
CA LEU A 35 6.85 -4.45 -5.82
C LEU A 35 6.55 -4.20 -7.29
N ILE A 36 5.71 -3.21 -7.58
CA ILE A 36 5.14 -2.99 -8.90
C ILE A 36 5.28 -1.56 -9.37
N LYS A 37 5.08 -1.37 -10.67
CA LYS A 37 4.80 -0.08 -11.27
C LYS A 37 3.69 -0.23 -12.30
N ARG A 38 2.96 0.84 -12.58
CA ARG A 38 2.02 0.85 -13.70
C ARG A 38 2.81 0.89 -15.00
N LYS A 39 2.39 0.09 -15.98
CA LYS A 39 3.02 0.04 -17.30
C LYS A 39 3.00 1.44 -17.92
N GLY A 40 4.15 1.89 -18.39
CA GLY A 40 4.32 3.24 -18.94
C GLY A 40 4.82 4.27 -17.94
N ASP A 41 4.69 4.01 -16.63
CA ASP A 41 5.29 4.88 -15.61
C ASP A 41 6.79 4.61 -15.47
N SER A 42 7.51 5.55 -14.87
CA SER A 42 8.89 5.25 -14.45
C SER A 42 8.87 4.32 -13.24
N ASP A 43 10.00 3.63 -12.99
CA ASP A 43 10.11 2.69 -11.88
C ASP A 43 9.93 3.37 -10.51
N THR A 44 10.14 4.68 -10.44
CA THR A 44 10.13 5.44 -9.19
C THR A 44 9.00 6.46 -9.11
N HIS A 45 8.06 6.42 -10.04
CA HIS A 45 6.94 7.38 -10.05
C HIS A 45 5.67 6.69 -10.57
N THR A 46 4.99 5.99 -9.68
CA THR A 46 3.76 5.26 -10.00
C THR A 46 2.77 5.36 -8.84
N ASN A 47 1.51 5.13 -9.14
CA ASN A 47 0.44 5.03 -8.12
C ASN A 47 0.01 3.57 -7.99
N LEU A 48 -0.21 3.14 -6.74
CA LEU A 48 -0.69 1.79 -6.46
C LEU A 48 -2.17 1.64 -6.85
N PRO A 49 -2.61 0.42 -7.19
CA PRO A 49 -3.99 0.20 -7.57
C PRO A 49 -4.96 0.42 -6.41
N PHE A 50 -6.21 0.74 -6.75
CA PHE A 50 -7.32 0.86 -5.79
C PHE A 50 -8.10 -0.46 -5.66
N TYR A 51 -7.93 -1.39 -6.60
CA TYR A 51 -8.53 -2.72 -6.58
C TYR A 51 -7.44 -3.76 -6.82
N ALA A 52 -7.42 -4.80 -6.02
CA ALA A 52 -6.44 -5.88 -6.13
C ALA A 52 -6.92 -7.14 -5.40
N ASN A 53 -6.08 -8.18 -5.36
CA ASN A 53 -6.37 -9.37 -4.56
C ASN A 53 -6.35 -9.02 -3.08
N SER A 54 -7.35 -9.52 -2.34
CA SER A 54 -7.52 -9.21 -0.93
C SER A 54 -6.41 -9.75 -0.04
N SER A 55 -5.73 -10.82 -0.47
CA SER A 55 -4.67 -11.46 0.32
C SER A 55 -3.28 -10.92 0.03
N ASP A 56 -3.12 -10.09 -0.98
CA ASP A 56 -1.81 -9.62 -1.43
C ASP A 56 -1.57 -8.19 -0.94
N VAL A 57 -0.28 -7.84 -0.82
CA VAL A 57 0.16 -6.49 -0.50
C VAL A 57 0.96 -5.96 -1.68
N TYR A 58 0.64 -4.76 -2.14
CA TYR A 58 1.31 -4.14 -3.26
C TYR A 58 2.14 -2.97 -2.78
N PHE A 59 3.40 -2.93 -3.25
CA PHE A 59 4.42 -1.94 -2.87
C PHE A 59 4.79 -1.11 -4.08
N ARG A 60 5.10 0.16 -3.85
CA ARG A 60 5.78 1.01 -4.83
C ARG A 60 7.06 1.58 -4.25
N GLN A 61 7.92 2.09 -5.12
CA GLN A 61 9.16 2.75 -4.70
C GLN A 61 9.21 4.17 -5.27
N ASN A 62 9.99 5.01 -4.62
CA ASN A 62 10.44 6.30 -5.15
C ASN A 62 11.96 6.25 -5.35
N VAL A 63 12.58 7.38 -5.65
CA VAL A 63 14.03 7.44 -5.90
C VAL A 63 14.88 7.04 -4.68
N LYS A 64 14.31 7.05 -3.48
CA LYS A 64 14.99 6.66 -2.24
C LYS A 64 14.77 5.18 -1.87
N GLY A 65 13.91 4.48 -2.57
CA GLY A 65 13.59 3.08 -2.32
C GLY A 65 12.10 2.83 -2.11
N VAL A 66 11.77 1.64 -1.60
CA VAL A 66 10.37 1.26 -1.34
C VAL A 66 9.78 2.20 -0.28
N CYS A 67 8.61 2.76 -0.55
CA CYS A 67 8.09 3.90 0.22
C CYS A 67 6.62 3.80 0.63
N GLN A 68 5.86 2.88 0.05
CA GLN A 68 4.42 2.77 0.31
C GLN A 68 3.94 1.35 0.04
N ALA A 69 2.94 0.92 0.80
CA ALA A 69 2.27 -0.35 0.59
C ALA A 69 0.76 -0.20 0.77
N ARG A 70 0.00 -1.01 0.06
CA ARG A 70 -1.47 -1.06 0.17
C ARG A 70 -1.95 -2.47 0.39
N THR A 71 -2.97 -2.59 1.24
CA THR A 71 -3.71 -3.83 1.47
C THR A 71 -5.15 -3.68 1.01
N TYR A 72 -5.85 -4.80 0.82
CA TYR A 72 -7.17 -4.81 0.20
C TYR A 72 -8.11 -5.75 0.97
N ILE A 73 -9.41 -5.42 0.98
CA ILE A 73 -10.47 -6.29 1.51
C ILE A 73 -11.57 -6.36 0.46
N GLY A 74 -11.99 -7.58 0.10
CA GLY A 74 -12.99 -7.77 -0.95
C GLY A 74 -12.57 -7.11 -2.26
N HIS A 75 -11.27 -7.15 -2.57
CA HIS A 75 -10.61 -6.53 -3.71
C HIS A 75 -10.55 -4.99 -3.67
N ASN A 76 -11.05 -4.35 -2.63
CA ASN A 76 -11.05 -2.90 -2.49
C ASN A 76 -9.89 -2.44 -1.59
N LEU A 77 -9.28 -1.31 -1.94
CA LEU A 77 -8.27 -0.68 -1.10
C LEU A 77 -8.80 -0.51 0.33
N HIS A 78 -8.00 -0.95 1.30
CA HIS A 78 -8.34 -0.87 2.71
C HIS A 78 -7.32 -0.05 3.50
N LEU A 79 -6.09 -0.54 3.62
CA LEU A 79 -5.03 0.16 4.37
C LEU A 79 -3.98 0.69 3.43
N ASP A 80 -3.57 1.92 3.67
CA ASP A 80 -2.46 2.56 3.01
C ASP A 80 -1.36 2.77 4.05
N PHE A 81 -0.22 2.11 3.86
CA PHE A 81 0.96 2.26 4.70
C PHE A 81 1.94 3.16 3.97
N ASP A 82 2.27 4.30 4.57
CA ASP A 82 3.21 5.25 3.99
C ASP A 82 4.30 5.60 5.00
N TRP A 83 5.53 5.73 4.55
CA TRP A 83 6.67 6.10 5.38
C TRP A 83 7.69 6.97 4.63
N SER A 84 7.33 7.41 3.44
CA SER A 84 8.26 8.13 2.55
C SER A 84 8.51 9.56 2.98
N HIS A 85 7.63 10.12 3.80
CA HIS A 85 7.70 11.52 4.22
C HIS A 85 7.17 11.65 5.65
N ALA A 86 7.54 12.75 6.28
CA ALA A 86 6.96 13.10 7.57
C ALA A 86 5.51 13.55 7.39
N HIS A 87 4.69 13.26 8.39
CA HIS A 87 3.28 13.64 8.39
C HIS A 87 2.89 14.12 9.78
N THR A 88 2.11 15.19 9.84
CA THR A 88 1.53 15.67 11.09
C THR A 88 0.02 15.78 10.92
N ASN A 89 -0.74 15.13 11.80
CA ASN A 89 -2.18 15.22 11.81
C ASN A 89 -2.64 16.61 12.21
N ARG A 90 -3.66 17.13 11.53
CA ARG A 90 -4.21 18.47 11.87
C ARG A 90 -5.03 18.43 13.14
N GLY A 91 -5.81 17.36 13.36
CA GLY A 91 -6.75 17.26 14.47
C GLY A 91 -6.07 16.97 15.80
N ASP A 92 -5.28 15.89 15.86
CA ASP A 92 -4.64 15.44 17.10
C ASP A 92 -3.18 15.87 17.23
N ALA A 93 -2.64 16.59 16.22
CA ALA A 93 -1.27 17.06 16.14
C ALA A 93 -0.20 15.96 16.24
N ARG A 94 -0.58 14.67 16.07
CA ARG A 94 0.36 13.56 16.10
C ARG A 94 1.35 13.66 14.95
N HIS A 95 2.62 13.47 15.25
CA HIS A 95 3.70 13.57 14.27
C HIS A 95 4.27 12.19 13.94
N PHE A 96 4.44 11.93 12.64
CA PHE A 96 5.08 10.72 12.11
C PHE A 96 6.35 11.13 11.39
N PRO A 97 7.54 10.76 11.92
CA PRO A 97 8.79 11.08 11.23
C PRO A 97 8.94 10.30 9.93
N THR A 98 9.77 10.80 9.03
CA THR A 98 10.17 10.06 7.83
C THR A 98 10.74 8.70 8.22
N GLY A 99 10.31 7.64 7.52
CA GLY A 99 10.72 6.25 7.80
C GLY A 99 9.84 5.53 8.80
N VAL A 100 8.93 6.22 9.47
CA VAL A 100 7.96 5.62 10.37
C VAL A 100 6.62 5.46 9.66
N VAL A 101 6.07 4.25 9.68
CA VAL A 101 4.80 3.96 9.00
C VAL A 101 3.66 4.73 9.64
N HIS A 102 2.93 5.48 8.83
CA HIS A 102 1.63 5.99 9.20
C HIS A 102 0.56 5.33 8.34
N VAL A 103 -0.55 4.98 8.96
CA VAL A 103 -1.63 4.20 8.37
C VAL A 103 -2.82 5.10 8.11
N GLN A 104 -3.36 5.02 6.90
CA GLN A 104 -4.64 5.63 6.54
C GLN A 104 -5.58 4.53 6.07
N ILE A 105 -6.85 4.63 6.47
CA ILE A 105 -7.88 3.65 6.14
C ILE A 105 -8.76 4.21 5.04
N TRP A 106 -8.98 3.41 4.01
CA TRP A 106 -9.83 3.76 2.89
C TRP A 106 -11.08 2.89 2.85
N GLU A 107 -12.14 3.42 2.30
CA GLU A 107 -13.38 2.69 2.11
C GLU A 107 -14.01 3.10 0.79
N LYS A 108 -14.52 2.11 0.06
CA LYS A 108 -15.32 2.36 -1.13
C LYS A 108 -16.74 2.73 -0.72
N GLN A 109 -17.19 3.90 -1.14
CA GLN A 109 -18.51 4.40 -0.84
C GLN A 109 -19.57 3.80 -1.77
N LYS A 110 -20.84 3.99 -1.43
CA LYS A 110 -21.97 3.49 -2.24
C LYS A 110 -21.98 4.07 -3.66
N ASP A 111 -21.46 5.28 -3.84
CA ASP A 111 -21.35 5.92 -5.15
C ASP A 111 -20.18 5.38 -5.99
N GLY A 112 -19.40 4.44 -5.46
CA GLY A 112 -18.25 3.85 -6.13
C GLY A 112 -16.94 4.60 -5.93
N LEU A 113 -16.95 5.75 -5.27
CA LEU A 113 -15.74 6.51 -5.00
C LEU A 113 -15.06 6.01 -3.73
N PHE A 114 -13.73 6.05 -3.73
CA PHE A 114 -12.93 5.76 -2.54
C PHE A 114 -12.76 7.02 -1.69
N LYS A 115 -12.87 6.85 -0.38
CA LYS A 115 -12.71 7.93 0.58
C LYS A 115 -11.93 7.44 1.79
N ARG A 116 -11.07 8.29 2.34
CA ARG A 116 -10.44 8.00 3.64
C ARG A 116 -11.50 8.07 4.72
N LEU A 117 -11.49 7.11 5.64
CA LEU A 117 -12.40 7.12 6.78
C LEU A 117 -12.09 8.26 7.74
N SER A 118 -10.82 8.67 7.80
CA SER A 118 -10.38 9.79 8.63
C SER A 118 -9.26 10.53 7.91
N ASN A 119 -9.19 11.83 8.11
CA ASN A 119 -8.04 12.63 7.67
C ASN A 119 -6.82 12.42 8.55
N GLU A 120 -7.00 11.73 9.70
CA GLU A 120 -5.93 11.48 10.65
C GLU A 120 -5.29 10.13 10.38
N ALA A 121 -3.97 10.13 10.29
CA ALA A 121 -3.19 8.90 10.24
C ALA A 121 -2.98 8.36 11.65
N ARG A 122 -2.60 7.10 11.76
CA ARG A 122 -2.22 6.45 13.01
C ARG A 122 -1.00 5.56 12.82
N PHE A 123 -0.35 5.20 13.91
CA PHE A 123 0.68 4.16 13.87
C PHE A 123 0.05 2.80 13.55
N MET A 124 0.86 1.88 13.06
CA MET A 124 0.44 0.49 12.94
C MET A 124 0.07 -0.05 14.33
N ASN A 125 -1.03 -0.77 14.42
CA ASN A 125 -1.39 -1.47 15.64
C ASN A 125 -0.67 -2.82 15.74
N ASN A 126 -0.82 -3.50 16.89
CA ASN A 126 -0.12 -4.77 17.13
C ASN A 126 -0.54 -5.86 16.14
N TYR A 127 -1.81 -5.91 15.77
CA TYR A 127 -2.30 -6.87 14.79
C TYR A 127 -1.63 -6.67 13.42
N GLU A 128 -1.55 -5.42 12.99
CA GLU A 128 -0.93 -5.08 11.70
C GLU A 128 0.58 -5.34 11.70
N MET A 129 1.26 -5.00 12.79
CA MET A 129 2.69 -5.29 12.92
C MET A 129 2.97 -6.79 12.87
N LYS A 130 2.14 -7.58 13.52
CA LYS A 130 2.27 -9.04 13.52
C LYS A 130 2.02 -9.62 12.14
N LYS A 131 1.00 -9.12 11.44
CA LYS A 131 0.59 -9.64 10.12
C LYS A 131 1.52 -9.16 9.00
N TYR A 132 1.85 -7.88 8.99
CA TYR A 132 2.53 -7.24 7.86
C TYR A 132 3.96 -6.79 8.14
N GLY A 133 4.38 -6.75 9.40
CA GLY A 133 5.68 -6.18 9.77
C GLY A 133 6.85 -6.83 9.04
N SER A 134 6.85 -8.15 8.95
CA SER A 134 7.96 -8.88 8.31
C SER A 134 8.07 -8.60 6.82
N ILE A 135 6.95 -8.53 6.10
CA ILE A 135 7.01 -8.25 4.67
C ILE A 135 7.36 -6.78 4.38
N LEU A 136 6.91 -5.85 5.23
CA LEU A 136 7.34 -4.46 5.13
C LEU A 136 8.86 -4.34 5.33
N LYS A 137 9.39 -5.02 6.34
CA LYS A 137 10.84 -5.03 6.60
C LYS A 137 11.64 -5.70 5.49
N TYR A 138 11.08 -6.69 4.82
CA TYR A 138 11.73 -7.32 3.67
C TYR A 138 11.94 -6.33 2.53
N PHE A 139 10.89 -5.59 2.16
CA PHE A 139 10.95 -4.63 1.06
C PHE A 139 11.64 -3.33 1.46
N CYS A 140 11.60 -2.95 2.72
CA CYS A 140 12.26 -1.76 3.24
C CYS A 140 12.87 -2.05 4.62
N PRO A 141 14.13 -2.54 4.68
CA PRO A 141 14.76 -2.95 5.95
C PRO A 141 14.82 -1.85 7.00
N ASP A 142 14.88 -0.59 6.58
CA ASP A 142 15.00 0.56 7.49
C ASP A 142 13.66 1.08 7.97
N VAL A 143 12.54 0.52 7.53
CA VAL A 143 11.22 0.98 7.95
C VAL A 143 11.03 0.77 9.46
N ARG A 144 10.38 1.73 10.12
CA ARG A 144 10.09 1.68 11.55
C ARG A 144 8.59 1.82 11.76
N PHE A 145 8.09 1.26 12.85
CA PHE A 145 6.66 1.26 13.15
C PHE A 145 6.27 2.25 14.25
N ARG A 146 7.27 2.81 14.90
CA ARG A 146 7.11 3.81 15.95
C ARG A 146 8.24 4.85 15.86
#